data_6b18f387cafb0902c2af5936c5950a44
#
_entry.id   6b18f387cafb0902c2af5936c5950a44
#
_cell.length_a   1.000
_cell.length_b   1.000
_cell.length_c   1.000
_cell.angle_alpha   90.00
_cell.angle_beta   90.00
_cell.angle_gamma   90.00
#
_symmetry.space_group_name_H-M   'P 1'
#
loop_
_entity.id
_entity.type
_entity.pdbx_description
1 polymer ?
#
loop_
_entity_poly.entity_id
_entity_poly.type
_entity_poly.pdbx_seq_one_letter_code
_entity_poly.pdbx_strand_id
1 'polypeptide(L)'
;MSETRFRNFCANFVIVSILLLVFGVSFVAAYPVEEKIEQVNNAVYNGKTDCGKIALTFNVYERADNVAKIAEILDEYGFKSTFFVGGCWAGKNGDTLLKLASSGHEIGNHGYSHLDHAKLSQKRNEEEIRITEKVIDASLCSLPDYANSKLFTPPSGSMSNAMFSACENLGYTVIMWTHDTIDWRDHNPDLIFERATKNLKAGDIILMHPTDATVAALPKILDYVKSQNLVADTVSNVIE
;
A
#
# COMPACT_ATOMS: atom_id res chain seq x y z
N MET A 1 25.46 -66.37 -25.71
CA MET A 1 24.39 -65.38 -26.09
C MET A 1 24.71 -65.02 -27.53
N SER A 2 23.75 -65.08 -28.47
CA SER A 2 24.05 -64.67 -29.85
C SER A 2 24.31 -63.14 -29.94
N GLU A 3 25.21 -62.76 -30.86
CA GLU A 3 25.55 -61.31 -31.06
C GLU A 3 24.31 -60.42 -31.23
N THR A 4 23.29 -60.98 -31.89
CA THR A 4 22.01 -60.23 -32.07
C THR A 4 21.27 -59.97 -30.75
N ARG A 5 21.28 -60.92 -29.82
CA ARG A 5 20.65 -60.76 -28.49
C ARG A 5 21.41 -59.74 -27.62
N PHE A 6 22.72 -59.73 -27.70
CA PHE A 6 23.56 -58.78 -26.98
C PHE A 6 23.37 -57.37 -27.53
N ARG A 7 23.32 -57.17 -28.83
CA ARG A 7 23.10 -55.91 -29.51
C ARG A 7 21.71 -55.32 -29.18
N ASN A 8 20.66 -56.17 -29.19
CA ASN A 8 19.32 -55.74 -28.81
C ASN A 8 19.22 -55.36 -27.33
N PHE A 9 19.93 -56.09 -26.45
CA PHE A 9 20.02 -55.75 -25.01
C PHE A 9 20.67 -54.39 -24.80
N CYS A 10 21.81 -54.12 -25.44
CA CYS A 10 22.48 -52.82 -25.36
C CYS A 10 21.62 -51.67 -25.93
N ALA A 11 20.95 -51.90 -27.05
CA ALA A 11 20.05 -50.91 -27.65
C ALA A 11 18.86 -50.58 -26.72
N ASN A 12 18.21 -51.58 -26.15
CA ASN A 12 17.11 -51.40 -25.22
C ASN A 12 17.57 -50.68 -23.91
N PHE A 13 18.76 -51.00 -23.42
CA PHE A 13 19.33 -50.34 -22.25
C PHE A 13 19.56 -48.85 -22.51
N VAL A 14 20.11 -48.47 -23.66
CA VAL A 14 20.32 -47.10 -24.05
C VAL A 14 18.98 -46.36 -24.18
N ILE A 15 17.98 -46.94 -24.82
CA ILE A 15 16.64 -46.36 -24.97
C ILE A 15 16.00 -46.11 -23.60
N VAL A 16 16.03 -47.11 -22.71
CA VAL A 16 15.48 -46.96 -21.35
C VAL A 16 16.21 -45.86 -20.57
N SER A 17 17.55 -45.81 -20.68
CA SER A 17 18.34 -44.76 -20.01
C SER A 17 17.98 -43.35 -20.52
N ILE A 18 17.80 -43.19 -21.84
CA ILE A 18 17.36 -41.90 -22.42
C ILE A 18 15.96 -41.55 -21.96
N LEU A 19 15.02 -42.49 -21.93
CA LEU A 19 13.66 -42.26 -21.46
C LEU A 19 13.63 -41.86 -19.99
N LEU A 20 14.43 -42.47 -19.13
CA LEU A 20 14.54 -42.11 -17.71
C LEU A 20 15.16 -40.73 -17.55
N LEU A 21 16.12 -40.35 -18.36
CA LEU A 21 16.76 -39.05 -18.33
C LEU A 21 15.79 -37.94 -18.80
N VAL A 22 15.06 -38.19 -19.90
CA VAL A 22 14.02 -37.26 -20.40
C VAL A 22 12.90 -37.14 -19.38
N PHE A 23 12.43 -38.25 -18.79
CA PHE A 23 11.39 -38.22 -17.77
C PHE A 23 11.86 -37.49 -16.52
N GLY A 24 13.10 -37.74 -16.06
CA GLY A 24 13.71 -37.06 -14.93
C GLY A 24 13.82 -35.55 -15.14
N VAL A 25 14.26 -35.10 -16.33
CA VAL A 25 14.34 -33.67 -16.68
C VAL A 25 12.94 -33.06 -16.78
N SER A 26 11.98 -33.76 -17.41
CA SER A 26 10.59 -33.29 -17.50
C SER A 26 9.92 -33.22 -16.13
N PHE A 27 10.22 -34.16 -15.23
CA PHE A 27 9.71 -34.17 -13.85
C PHE A 27 10.27 -33.00 -13.06
N VAL A 28 11.57 -32.72 -13.14
CA VAL A 28 12.17 -31.53 -12.46
C VAL A 28 11.64 -30.25 -13.04
N ALA A 29 11.41 -30.17 -14.37
CA ALA A 29 10.84 -28.96 -15.01
C ALA A 29 9.35 -28.75 -14.72
N ALA A 30 8.61 -29.83 -14.39
CA ALA A 30 7.18 -29.78 -14.06
C ALA A 30 6.89 -29.42 -12.60
N TYR A 31 7.88 -29.57 -11.71
CA TYR A 31 7.79 -29.05 -10.35
C TYR A 31 8.47 -27.69 -10.30
N PRO A 32 7.72 -26.57 -10.19
CA PRO A 32 8.36 -25.31 -9.88
C PRO A 32 9.12 -25.54 -8.57
N VAL A 33 10.42 -25.24 -8.57
CA VAL A 33 11.16 -25.06 -7.33
C VAL A 33 10.40 -23.93 -6.63
N GLU A 34 9.63 -24.25 -5.58
CA GLU A 34 9.19 -23.25 -4.64
C GLU A 34 10.49 -22.66 -4.06
N GLU A 35 10.96 -21.56 -4.63
CA GLU A 35 11.86 -20.69 -3.92
C GLU A 35 11.18 -20.42 -2.58
N LYS A 36 11.79 -20.91 -1.52
CA LYS A 36 11.43 -20.59 -0.16
C LYS A 36 11.75 -19.10 0.01
N ILE A 37 10.79 -18.27 -0.43
CA ILE A 37 10.88 -16.83 -0.32
C ILE A 37 10.78 -16.57 1.19
N GLU A 38 11.87 -16.18 1.83
CA GLU A 38 11.81 -15.53 3.13
C GLU A 38 10.83 -14.37 2.97
N GLN A 39 9.70 -14.44 3.66
CA GLN A 39 8.73 -13.35 3.67
C GLN A 39 9.37 -12.18 4.40
N VAL A 40 9.95 -11.27 3.64
CA VAL A 40 10.33 -9.95 4.14
C VAL A 40 9.05 -9.14 4.25
N ASN A 41 8.32 -9.36 5.35
CA ASN A 41 7.07 -8.64 5.61
C ASN A 41 7.40 -7.34 6.36
N ASN A 42 7.87 -6.34 5.62
CA ASN A 42 8.31 -5.05 6.14
C ASN A 42 7.23 -3.96 6.04
N ALA A 43 5.95 -4.30 6.18
CA ALA A 43 4.90 -3.29 6.27
C ALA A 43 4.86 -2.66 7.66
N VAL A 44 4.70 -1.34 7.72
CA VAL A 44 4.52 -0.58 8.95
C VAL A 44 3.04 -0.51 9.27
N TYR A 45 2.64 -1.02 10.43
CA TYR A 45 1.24 -1.03 10.90
C TYR A 45 0.97 0.03 11.97
N ASN A 46 1.99 0.47 12.65
CA ASN A 46 1.92 1.48 13.72
C ASN A 46 3.23 2.23 13.82
N GLY A 47 3.19 3.42 14.39
CA GLY A 47 4.35 4.22 14.69
C GLY A 47 4.83 4.09 16.13
N LYS A 48 5.57 5.11 16.61
CA LYS A 48 6.13 5.15 17.97
C LYS A 48 5.05 5.39 19.02
N THR A 49 5.04 4.60 20.07
CA THR A 49 4.02 4.65 21.12
C THR A 49 4.27 5.74 22.17
N ASP A 50 5.41 6.39 22.14
CA ASP A 50 5.82 7.47 23.05
C ASP A 50 5.80 8.87 22.39
N CYS A 51 5.40 8.96 21.12
CA CYS A 51 5.38 10.22 20.38
C CYS A 51 4.21 11.17 20.71
N GLY A 52 3.16 10.69 21.40
CA GLY A 52 1.93 11.45 21.66
C GLY A 52 1.11 11.74 20.41
N LYS A 53 1.40 11.09 19.29
CA LYS A 53 0.79 11.33 17.98
C LYS A 53 0.08 10.09 17.45
N ILE A 54 -0.89 10.30 16.56
CA ILE A 54 -1.51 9.28 15.72
C ILE A 54 -1.45 9.73 14.26
N ALA A 55 -1.57 8.80 13.31
CA ALA A 55 -1.73 9.13 11.90
C ALA A 55 -3.16 8.88 11.45
N LEU A 56 -3.81 9.90 10.89
CA LEU A 56 -5.02 9.72 10.11
C LEU A 56 -4.63 9.57 8.64
N THR A 57 -5.01 8.47 8.01
CA THR A 57 -4.69 8.20 6.60
C THR A 57 -5.95 8.12 5.75
N PHE A 58 -5.90 8.72 4.58
CA PHE A 58 -7.00 8.71 3.63
C PHE A 58 -6.55 8.09 2.31
N ASN A 59 -7.15 6.95 1.93
CA ASN A 59 -6.94 6.35 0.62
C ASN A 59 -7.88 7.02 -0.39
N VAL A 60 -7.30 7.67 -1.41
CA VAL A 60 -8.00 8.58 -2.31
C VAL A 60 -7.98 8.07 -3.74
N TYR A 61 -9.16 7.76 -4.27
CA TYR A 61 -9.36 7.38 -5.67
C TYR A 61 -10.52 8.12 -6.36
N GLU A 62 -11.34 8.80 -5.55
CA GLU A 62 -12.52 9.52 -5.98
C GLU A 62 -12.86 10.67 -5.01
N ARG A 63 -13.97 11.36 -5.23
CA ARG A 63 -14.56 12.35 -4.30
C ARG A 63 -13.61 13.48 -3.91
N ALA A 64 -13.08 14.19 -4.92
CA ALA A 64 -12.23 15.37 -4.68
C ALA A 64 -12.91 16.46 -3.83
N ASP A 65 -14.25 16.58 -3.89
CA ASP A 65 -15.06 17.44 -3.06
C ASP A 65 -14.96 17.10 -1.57
N ASN A 66 -15.00 15.81 -1.24
CA ASN A 66 -14.86 15.33 0.14
C ASN A 66 -13.41 15.42 0.63
N VAL A 67 -12.44 15.19 -0.26
CA VAL A 67 -11.03 15.38 0.07
C VAL A 67 -10.78 16.84 0.52
N ALA A 68 -11.33 17.81 -0.21
CA ALA A 68 -11.23 19.22 0.17
C ALA A 68 -11.88 19.52 1.53
N LYS A 69 -13.10 19.00 1.78
CA LYS A 69 -13.78 19.17 3.07
C LYS A 69 -13.01 18.55 4.23
N ILE A 70 -12.43 17.35 4.03
CA ILE A 70 -11.60 16.68 5.03
C ILE A 70 -10.38 17.54 5.37
N ALA A 71 -9.71 18.11 4.36
CA ALA A 71 -8.56 18.99 4.58
C ALA A 71 -8.96 20.25 5.34
N GLU A 72 -10.08 20.90 4.98
CA GLU A 72 -10.62 22.06 5.70
C GLU A 72 -10.89 21.74 7.19
N ILE A 73 -11.56 20.63 7.48
CA ILE A 73 -11.81 20.18 8.85
C ILE A 73 -10.50 19.96 9.60
N LEU A 74 -9.52 19.27 9.01
CA LEU A 74 -8.22 19.03 9.63
C LEU A 74 -7.47 20.34 9.93
N ASP A 75 -7.51 21.30 9.02
CA ASP A 75 -6.87 22.60 9.18
C ASP A 75 -7.53 23.45 10.29
N GLU A 76 -8.87 23.40 10.43
CA GLU A 76 -9.60 24.03 11.54
C GLU A 76 -9.14 23.50 12.91
N TYR A 77 -8.80 22.23 13.00
CA TYR A 77 -8.28 21.60 14.21
C TYR A 77 -6.78 21.81 14.41
N GLY A 78 -6.06 22.30 13.40
CA GLY A 78 -4.61 22.44 13.39
C GLY A 78 -3.88 21.10 13.27
N PHE A 79 -4.53 20.08 12.71
CA PHE A 79 -4.00 18.73 12.54
C PHE A 79 -3.52 18.49 11.11
N LYS A 80 -2.60 17.53 10.95
CA LYS A 80 -2.12 17.07 9.65
C LYS A 80 -2.41 15.58 9.46
N SER A 81 -2.41 15.15 8.22
CA SER A 81 -2.74 13.78 7.82
C SER A 81 -1.95 13.38 6.58
N THR A 82 -1.99 12.10 6.25
CA THR A 82 -1.39 11.55 5.03
C THR A 82 -2.49 11.10 4.07
N PHE A 83 -2.45 11.62 2.85
CA PHE A 83 -3.34 11.23 1.77
C PHE A 83 -2.60 10.32 0.79
N PHE A 84 -2.96 9.04 0.78
CA PHE A 84 -2.45 8.08 -0.20
C PHE A 84 -3.29 8.17 -1.47
N VAL A 85 -2.74 8.78 -2.51
CA VAL A 85 -3.50 9.12 -3.71
C VAL A 85 -3.21 8.16 -4.87
N GLY A 86 -4.26 7.75 -5.57
CA GLY A 86 -4.15 7.03 -6.81
C GLY A 86 -3.71 7.93 -7.96
N GLY A 87 -2.79 7.44 -8.82
CA GLY A 87 -2.23 8.24 -9.90
C GLY A 87 -3.28 8.73 -10.91
N CYS A 88 -4.27 7.89 -11.23
CA CYS A 88 -5.38 8.29 -12.09
C CYS A 88 -6.21 9.45 -11.51
N TRP A 89 -6.38 9.50 -10.19
CA TRP A 89 -7.07 10.56 -9.50
C TRP A 89 -6.20 11.83 -9.43
N ALA A 90 -4.95 11.67 -9.04
CA ALA A 90 -4.00 12.78 -8.92
C ALA A 90 -3.85 13.56 -10.24
N GLY A 91 -3.75 12.85 -11.37
CA GLY A 91 -3.65 13.48 -12.69
C GLY A 91 -4.88 14.29 -13.13
N LYS A 92 -6.04 14.06 -12.50
CA LYS A 92 -7.28 14.81 -12.76
C LYS A 92 -7.54 15.92 -11.75
N ASN A 93 -6.88 15.88 -10.59
CA ASN A 93 -7.16 16.73 -9.44
C ASN A 93 -5.89 17.42 -8.91
N GLY A 94 -4.99 17.85 -9.81
CA GLY A 94 -3.72 18.48 -9.49
C GLY A 94 -3.88 19.69 -8.55
N ASP A 95 -4.90 20.53 -8.74
CA ASP A 95 -5.16 21.70 -7.89
C ASP A 95 -5.52 21.27 -6.45
N THR A 96 -6.32 20.19 -6.30
CA THR A 96 -6.65 19.66 -4.96
C THR A 96 -5.40 19.10 -4.29
N LEU A 97 -4.58 18.36 -5.05
CA LEU A 97 -3.32 17.81 -4.57
C LEU A 97 -2.36 18.90 -4.11
N LEU A 98 -2.24 19.98 -4.91
CA LEU A 98 -1.42 21.13 -4.59
C LEU A 98 -1.88 21.83 -3.29
N LYS A 99 -3.19 21.98 -3.10
CA LYS A 99 -3.76 22.55 -1.87
C LYS A 99 -3.42 21.69 -0.64
N LEU A 100 -3.62 20.36 -0.72
CA LEU A 100 -3.27 19.45 0.37
C LEU A 100 -1.80 19.59 0.78
N ALA A 101 -0.88 19.52 -0.18
CA ALA A 101 0.54 19.62 0.10
C ALA A 101 0.94 21.02 0.62
N SER A 102 0.35 22.10 0.07
CA SER A 102 0.59 23.49 0.52
C SER A 102 0.09 23.73 1.96
N SER A 103 -0.96 23.03 2.39
CA SER A 103 -1.45 23.06 3.77
C SER A 103 -0.60 22.17 4.72
N GLY A 104 0.44 21.50 4.22
CA GLY A 104 1.33 20.68 5.03
C GLY A 104 0.82 19.26 5.29
N HIS A 105 -0.19 18.80 4.56
CA HIS A 105 -0.54 17.38 4.55
C HIS A 105 0.48 16.59 3.73
N GLU A 106 0.73 15.36 4.15
CA GLU A 106 1.63 14.44 3.45
C GLU A 106 0.91 13.72 2.31
N ILE A 107 1.61 13.56 1.19
CA ILE A 107 1.09 12.85 0.02
C ILE A 107 1.85 11.54 -0.13
N GLY A 108 1.13 10.43 -0.04
CA GLY A 108 1.63 9.08 -0.29
C GLY A 108 1.10 8.52 -1.61
N ASN A 109 1.64 7.38 -2.00
CA ASN A 109 1.33 6.68 -3.24
C ASN A 109 0.32 5.53 -2.98
N HIS A 110 -0.73 5.43 -3.82
CA HIS A 110 -1.75 4.37 -3.73
C HIS A 110 -1.89 3.56 -5.03
N GLY A 111 -0.81 3.46 -5.83
CA GLY A 111 -0.85 2.85 -7.15
C GLY A 111 -1.55 3.73 -8.20
N TYR A 112 -1.45 3.35 -9.48
CA TYR A 112 -2.01 4.18 -10.56
C TYR A 112 -3.48 3.88 -10.83
N SER A 113 -3.82 2.60 -11.01
CA SER A 113 -5.14 2.14 -11.48
C SER A 113 -5.94 1.36 -10.45
N HIS A 114 -5.58 1.42 -9.15
CA HIS A 114 -6.23 0.65 -8.08
C HIS A 114 -6.27 -0.86 -8.34
N LEU A 115 -5.20 -1.40 -8.90
CA LEU A 115 -5.10 -2.82 -9.17
C LEU A 115 -4.82 -3.61 -7.89
N ASP A 116 -5.14 -4.89 -7.90
CA ASP A 116 -4.77 -5.83 -6.84
C ASP A 116 -3.27 -6.15 -6.92
N HIS A 117 -2.47 -5.45 -6.13
CA HIS A 117 -1.01 -5.50 -6.14
C HIS A 117 -0.45 -6.88 -5.77
N ALA A 118 -1.22 -7.73 -5.05
CA ALA A 118 -0.81 -9.10 -4.77
C ALA A 118 -0.82 -9.99 -6.03
N LYS A 119 -1.59 -9.63 -7.04
CA LYS A 119 -1.70 -10.39 -8.30
C LYS A 119 -0.78 -9.90 -9.40
N LEU A 120 -0.06 -8.81 -9.17
CA LEU A 120 0.84 -8.22 -10.15
C LEU A 120 2.24 -8.81 -10.03
N SER A 121 2.94 -8.91 -11.18
CA SER A 121 4.38 -9.17 -11.17
C SER A 121 5.13 -7.99 -10.53
N GLN A 122 6.36 -8.22 -10.06
CA GLN A 122 7.21 -7.16 -9.53
C GLN A 122 7.32 -5.97 -10.51
N LYS A 123 7.62 -6.25 -11.77
CA LYS A 123 7.72 -5.20 -12.81
C LYS A 123 6.44 -4.37 -12.93
N ARG A 124 5.26 -5.02 -12.89
CA ARG A 124 3.99 -4.31 -12.99
C ARG A 124 3.69 -3.51 -11.73
N ASN A 125 4.06 -4.00 -10.56
CA ASN A 125 4.02 -3.24 -9.31
C ASN A 125 4.89 -1.98 -9.40
N GLU A 126 6.13 -2.11 -9.88
CA GLU A 126 7.03 -0.97 -10.08
C GLU A 126 6.44 0.06 -11.07
N GLU A 127 5.82 -0.37 -12.16
CA GLU A 127 5.16 0.51 -13.14
C GLU A 127 4.03 1.32 -12.51
N GLU A 128 3.12 0.68 -11.76
CA GLU A 128 2.00 1.34 -11.05
C GLU A 128 2.51 2.40 -10.06
N ILE A 129 3.53 2.06 -9.27
CA ILE A 129 4.12 2.98 -8.28
C ILE A 129 4.85 4.14 -8.96
N ARG A 130 5.70 3.86 -9.97
CA ARG A 130 6.49 4.89 -10.69
C ARG A 130 5.63 5.87 -11.46
N ILE A 131 4.57 5.41 -12.12
CA ILE A 131 3.69 6.30 -12.88
C ILE A 131 2.99 7.25 -11.90
N THR A 132 2.48 6.72 -10.78
CA THR A 132 1.85 7.54 -9.74
C THR A 132 2.82 8.55 -9.15
N GLU A 133 4.04 8.14 -8.83
CA GLU A 133 5.11 9.04 -8.36
C GLU A 133 5.31 10.22 -9.33
N LYS A 134 5.49 9.92 -10.62
CA LYS A 134 5.70 10.96 -11.64
C LYS A 134 4.52 11.93 -11.75
N VAL A 135 3.29 11.44 -11.61
CA VAL A 135 2.09 12.29 -11.64
C VAL A 135 2.05 13.19 -10.42
N ILE A 136 2.32 12.66 -9.22
CA ILE A 136 2.38 13.42 -7.98
C ILE A 136 3.48 14.48 -8.08
N ASP A 137 4.69 14.10 -8.44
CA ASP A 137 5.85 15.00 -8.54
C ASP A 137 5.59 16.12 -9.57
N ALA A 138 5.00 15.80 -10.72
CA ALA A 138 4.64 16.79 -11.73
C ALA A 138 3.57 17.78 -11.22
N SER A 139 2.61 17.32 -10.43
CA SER A 139 1.55 18.17 -9.86
C SER A 139 2.07 19.10 -8.75
N LEU A 140 3.14 18.69 -8.05
CA LEU A 140 3.68 19.40 -6.89
C LEU A 140 5.02 20.12 -7.18
N CYS A 141 5.51 20.07 -8.42
CA CYS A 141 6.81 20.65 -8.80
C CYS A 141 6.94 22.16 -8.55
N SER A 142 5.82 22.86 -8.37
CA SER A 142 5.80 24.31 -8.04
C SER A 142 6.04 24.59 -6.56
N LEU A 143 5.99 23.60 -5.68
CA LEU A 143 6.25 23.77 -4.26
C LEU A 143 7.77 23.69 -4.00
N PRO A 144 8.40 24.73 -3.43
CA PRO A 144 9.86 24.82 -3.32
C PRO A 144 10.49 23.70 -2.47
N ASP A 145 9.78 23.27 -1.42
CA ASP A 145 10.28 22.33 -0.42
C ASP A 145 9.59 20.96 -0.52
N TYR A 146 8.88 20.70 -1.63
CA TYR A 146 8.23 19.41 -1.81
C TYR A 146 9.28 18.29 -1.97
N ALA A 147 9.17 17.28 -1.12
CA ALA A 147 9.89 16.02 -1.25
C ALA A 147 8.89 14.86 -1.22
N ASN A 148 9.04 13.90 -2.11
CA ASN A 148 8.21 12.70 -2.14
C ASN A 148 8.46 11.88 -0.88
N SER A 149 7.42 11.58 -0.10
CA SER A 149 7.51 10.86 1.17
C SER A 149 7.98 9.41 1.03
N LYS A 150 7.91 8.86 -0.19
CA LYS A 150 8.21 7.44 -0.47
C LYS A 150 7.40 6.46 0.40
N LEU A 151 6.17 6.85 0.72
CA LEU A 151 5.21 6.00 1.41
C LEU A 151 4.21 5.40 0.41
N PHE A 152 3.96 4.11 0.56
CA PHE A 152 3.02 3.37 -0.30
C PHE A 152 2.02 2.58 0.53
N THR A 153 0.73 2.78 0.27
CA THR A 153 -0.33 1.91 0.79
C THR A 153 -0.92 1.10 -0.37
N PRO A 154 -0.88 -0.23 -0.33
CA PRO A 154 -1.40 -1.04 -1.43
C PRO A 154 -2.93 -0.96 -1.50
N PRO A 155 -3.52 -0.81 -2.71
CA PRO A 155 -4.95 -0.92 -2.90
C PRO A 155 -5.55 -2.17 -2.24
N SER A 156 -6.65 -1.98 -1.53
CA SER A 156 -7.35 -3.03 -0.76
C SER A 156 -6.49 -3.74 0.30
N GLY A 157 -5.36 -3.17 0.70
CA GLY A 157 -4.41 -3.82 1.62
C GLY A 157 -3.76 -5.09 1.06
N SER A 158 -3.78 -5.26 -0.27
CA SER A 158 -3.38 -6.50 -0.93
C SER A 158 -1.87 -6.55 -1.14
N MET A 159 -1.19 -7.53 -0.54
CA MET A 159 0.27 -7.62 -0.48
C MET A 159 0.80 -8.93 -1.06
N SER A 160 2.00 -8.87 -1.64
CA SER A 160 2.78 -10.03 -2.10
C SER A 160 4.27 -9.74 -2.02
N ASN A 161 5.11 -10.78 -2.09
CA ASN A 161 6.55 -10.59 -2.15
C ASN A 161 6.98 -9.78 -3.38
N ALA A 162 6.31 -9.96 -4.52
CA ALA A 162 6.56 -9.19 -5.73
C ALA A 162 6.29 -7.68 -5.52
N MET A 163 5.25 -7.33 -4.75
CA MET A 163 4.96 -5.95 -4.36
C MET A 163 6.02 -5.42 -3.41
N PHE A 164 6.41 -6.16 -2.38
CA PHE A 164 7.45 -5.73 -1.44
C PHE A 164 8.79 -5.50 -2.15
N SER A 165 9.21 -6.42 -3.03
CA SER A 165 10.43 -6.25 -3.83
C SER A 165 10.36 -5.01 -4.74
N ALA A 166 9.18 -4.70 -5.30
CA ALA A 166 8.99 -3.48 -6.08
C ALA A 166 9.14 -2.22 -5.22
N CYS A 167 8.54 -2.21 -4.03
CA CYS A 167 8.67 -1.09 -3.09
C CYS A 167 10.12 -0.90 -2.65
N GLU A 168 10.82 -1.96 -2.28
CA GLU A 168 12.24 -1.92 -1.90
C GLU A 168 13.11 -1.36 -3.03
N ASN A 169 12.96 -1.84 -4.26
CA ASN A 169 13.71 -1.34 -5.42
C ASN A 169 13.47 0.15 -5.70
N LEU A 170 12.31 0.68 -5.30
CA LEU A 170 11.93 2.08 -5.51
C LEU A 170 12.17 2.95 -4.28
N GLY A 171 12.62 2.38 -3.16
CA GLY A 171 12.83 3.06 -1.89
C GLY A 171 11.53 3.46 -1.20
N TYR A 172 10.44 2.69 -1.41
CA TYR A 172 9.16 2.92 -0.78
C TYR A 172 8.99 2.11 0.50
N THR A 173 8.47 2.75 1.55
CA THR A 173 7.99 2.08 2.76
C THR A 173 6.51 1.73 2.60
N VAL A 174 6.16 0.48 2.88
CA VAL A 174 4.77 0.01 2.82
C VAL A 174 4.08 0.35 4.14
N ILE A 175 2.99 1.12 4.04
CA ILE A 175 2.20 1.57 5.19
C ILE A 175 0.86 0.82 5.19
N MET A 176 0.54 0.24 6.32
CA MET A 176 -0.73 -0.38 6.66
C MET A 176 -1.38 0.41 7.81
N TRP A 177 -2.26 -0.19 8.59
CA TRP A 177 -3.02 0.49 9.65
C TRP A 177 -3.26 -0.41 10.86
N THR A 178 -3.48 0.24 12.01
CA THR A 178 -3.95 -0.42 13.25
C THR A 178 -5.46 -0.45 13.32
N HIS A 179 -6.14 0.58 12.78
CA HIS A 179 -7.59 0.70 12.80
C HIS A 179 -8.12 0.87 11.37
N ASP A 180 -9.04 -0.01 10.96
CA ASP A 180 -9.81 0.13 9.73
C ASP A 180 -11.21 0.61 10.08
N THR A 181 -11.59 1.78 9.61
CA THR A 181 -12.93 2.32 9.85
C THR A 181 -14.02 1.62 9.05
N ILE A 182 -13.65 0.93 7.97
CA ILE A 182 -14.57 0.24 7.05
C ILE A 182 -15.66 1.20 6.51
N ASP A 183 -15.31 2.47 6.39
CA ASP A 183 -16.18 3.57 5.97
C ASP A 183 -16.66 3.41 4.52
N TRP A 184 -15.82 2.80 3.67
CA TRP A 184 -16.12 2.48 2.28
C TRP A 184 -17.30 1.52 2.11
N ARG A 185 -17.62 0.69 3.15
CA ARG A 185 -18.68 -0.30 3.13
C ARG A 185 -19.93 0.14 3.87
N ASP A 186 -19.73 0.61 5.10
CA ASP A 186 -20.85 0.75 6.05
C ASP A 186 -21.53 2.12 6.00
N HIS A 187 -20.84 3.14 5.51
CA HIS A 187 -21.35 4.51 5.33
C HIS A 187 -22.09 5.08 6.57
N ASN A 188 -21.66 4.69 7.77
CA ASN A 188 -22.28 5.07 9.03
C ASN A 188 -21.29 5.85 9.90
N PRO A 189 -21.50 7.18 10.15
CA PRO A 189 -20.59 8.01 10.92
C PRO A 189 -20.32 7.53 12.34
N ASP A 190 -21.31 6.93 13.03
CA ASP A 190 -21.13 6.45 14.39
C ASP A 190 -20.25 5.19 14.44
N LEU A 191 -20.40 4.27 13.48
CA LEU A 191 -19.53 3.11 13.36
C LEU A 191 -18.09 3.50 12.98
N ILE A 192 -17.93 4.52 12.13
CA ILE A 192 -16.62 5.06 11.77
C ILE A 192 -15.95 5.63 13.01
N PHE A 193 -16.66 6.45 13.78
CA PHE A 193 -16.16 6.99 15.04
C PHE A 193 -15.77 5.89 16.03
N GLU A 194 -16.64 4.91 16.26
CA GLU A 194 -16.37 3.80 17.17
C GLU A 194 -15.08 3.06 16.79
N ARG A 195 -14.92 2.70 15.52
CA ARG A 195 -13.75 1.95 15.03
C ARG A 195 -12.47 2.78 15.06
N ALA A 196 -12.55 4.05 14.70
CA ALA A 196 -11.39 4.95 14.73
C ALA A 196 -10.88 5.20 16.15
N THR A 197 -11.76 5.16 17.17
CA THR A 197 -11.42 5.56 18.53
C THR A 197 -11.32 4.41 19.52
N LYS A 198 -11.65 3.18 19.12
CA LYS A 198 -11.61 1.99 19.99
C LYS A 198 -10.18 1.68 20.44
N ASN A 199 -9.89 1.85 21.73
CA ASN A 199 -8.56 1.63 22.31
C ASN A 199 -7.44 2.48 21.65
N LEU A 200 -7.79 3.66 21.16
CA LEU A 200 -6.86 4.58 20.48
C LEU A 200 -5.69 4.95 21.38
N LYS A 201 -4.48 4.88 20.86
CA LYS A 201 -3.23 5.20 21.56
C LYS A 201 -2.21 5.83 20.62
N ALA A 202 -1.19 6.45 21.18
CA ALA A 202 -0.07 6.98 20.40
C ALA A 202 0.58 5.90 19.51
N GLY A 203 0.94 6.29 18.32
CA GLY A 203 1.49 5.42 17.28
C GLY A 203 0.44 4.75 16.38
N ASP A 204 -0.85 4.83 16.70
CA ASP A 204 -1.89 4.22 15.86
C ASP A 204 -2.01 4.92 14.51
N ILE A 205 -2.22 4.12 13.47
CA ILE A 205 -2.50 4.55 12.10
C ILE A 205 -3.94 4.16 11.77
N ILE A 206 -4.79 5.13 11.45
CA ILE A 206 -6.21 4.94 11.19
C ILE A 206 -6.50 5.10 9.71
N LEU A 207 -7.04 4.06 9.07
CA LEU A 207 -7.45 4.08 7.67
C LEU A 207 -8.87 4.61 7.51
N MET A 208 -9.00 5.57 6.61
CA MET A 208 -10.26 6.15 6.14
C MET A 208 -10.25 6.34 4.62
N HIS A 209 -11.42 6.62 4.06
CA HIS A 209 -11.62 7.03 2.67
C HIS A 209 -12.47 8.32 2.62
N PRO A 210 -12.44 9.11 1.54
CA PRO A 210 -13.17 10.38 1.47
C PRO A 210 -14.68 10.16 1.21
N THR A 211 -15.36 9.42 2.09
CA THR A 211 -16.82 9.22 2.02
C THR A 211 -17.58 10.35 2.72
N ASP A 212 -18.87 10.53 2.38
CA ASP A 212 -19.71 11.50 3.07
C ASP A 212 -19.83 11.18 4.57
N ALA A 213 -19.86 9.90 4.91
CA ALA A 213 -19.93 9.45 6.29
C ALA A 213 -18.63 9.76 7.06
N THR A 214 -17.48 9.66 6.40
CA THR A 214 -16.19 10.05 6.98
C THR A 214 -16.13 11.54 7.25
N VAL A 215 -16.55 12.37 6.28
CA VAL A 215 -16.66 13.83 6.49
C VAL A 215 -17.52 14.15 7.71
N ALA A 216 -18.66 13.46 7.86
CA ALA A 216 -19.57 13.67 8.99
C ALA A 216 -19.00 13.17 10.34
N ALA A 217 -18.21 12.09 10.34
CA ALA A 217 -17.62 11.51 11.54
C ALA A 217 -16.36 12.28 12.03
N LEU A 218 -15.63 12.89 11.10
CA LEU A 218 -14.29 13.43 11.34
C LEU A 218 -14.23 14.45 12.50
N PRO A 219 -15.11 15.45 12.62
CA PRO A 219 -15.05 16.39 13.74
C PRO A 219 -15.12 15.68 15.10
N LYS A 220 -16.02 14.70 15.26
CA LYS A 220 -16.16 13.93 16.49
C LYS A 220 -14.92 13.07 16.79
N ILE A 221 -14.26 12.53 15.75
CA ILE A 221 -13.00 11.80 15.90
C ILE A 221 -11.90 12.74 16.39
N LEU A 222 -11.78 13.94 15.80
CA LEU A 222 -10.75 14.92 16.16
C LEU A 222 -10.95 15.49 17.58
N ASP A 223 -12.20 15.71 18.00
CA ASP A 223 -12.53 16.07 19.38
C ASP A 223 -12.08 14.96 20.37
N TYR A 224 -12.32 13.70 20.02
CA TYR A 224 -11.89 12.58 20.84
C TYR A 224 -10.35 12.51 20.92
N VAL A 225 -9.65 12.65 19.78
CA VAL A 225 -8.18 12.68 19.75
C VAL A 225 -7.62 13.75 20.68
N LYS A 226 -8.16 14.97 20.62
CA LYS A 226 -7.79 16.07 21.55
C LYS A 226 -8.06 15.71 23.02
N SER A 227 -9.20 15.09 23.29
CA SER A 227 -9.58 14.70 24.66
C SER A 227 -8.63 13.66 25.28
N GLN A 228 -7.94 12.88 24.43
CA GLN A 228 -6.93 11.91 24.85
C GLN A 228 -5.52 12.51 24.95
N ASN A 229 -5.36 13.83 24.78
CA ASN A 229 -4.08 14.53 24.67
C ASN A 229 -3.19 13.99 23.53
N LEU A 230 -3.81 13.54 22.44
CA LEU A 230 -3.13 13.08 21.22
C LEU A 230 -3.21 14.17 20.15
N VAL A 231 -2.26 14.11 19.21
CA VAL A 231 -2.20 14.97 18.02
C VAL A 231 -2.28 14.11 16.78
N ALA A 232 -3.13 14.47 15.83
CA ALA A 232 -3.08 13.85 14.50
C ALA A 232 -2.00 14.53 13.65
N ASP A 233 -1.08 13.74 13.14
CA ASP A 233 0.06 14.19 12.35
C ASP A 233 0.26 13.28 11.13
N THR A 234 1.23 13.58 10.29
CA THR A 234 1.57 12.76 9.12
C THR A 234 2.15 11.41 9.52
N VAL A 235 2.03 10.41 8.64
CA VAL A 235 2.60 9.09 8.88
C VAL A 235 4.10 9.18 9.14
N SER A 236 4.84 9.97 8.34
CA SER A 236 6.29 10.17 8.56
C SER A 236 6.58 10.64 9.99
N ASN A 237 5.85 11.62 10.50
CA ASN A 237 6.04 12.16 11.86
C ASN A 237 5.59 11.20 12.98
N VAL A 238 4.84 10.17 12.67
CA VAL A 238 4.36 9.16 13.64
C VAL A 238 5.27 7.94 13.69
N ILE A 239 5.92 7.60 12.56
CA ILE A 239 6.80 6.42 12.47
C ILE A 239 8.28 6.74 12.78
N GLU A 240 8.72 7.99 12.63
CA GLU A 240 10.06 8.47 13.01
C GLU A 240 10.24 8.58 14.52
#